data_c005a4f247d39c02a78181978b171c38
#
_entry.id   c005a4f247d39c02a78181978b171c38
#
_cell.length_a   1.000
_cell.length_b   1.000
_cell.length_c   1.000
_cell.angle_alpha   90.00
_cell.angle_beta   90.00
_cell.angle_gamma   90.00
#
_symmetry.space_group_name_H-M   'P 1'
#
loop_
_entity.id
_entity.type
_entity.pdbx_description
1 polymer ?
#
loop_
_entity_poly.entity_id
_entity_poly.type
_entity_poly.pdbx_seq_one_letter_code
_entity_poly.pdbx_strand_id
1 'polypeptide(L)'
;MKKSQFIKYRKRTKYDLEKNKKMNNFSYLNKNICRQNQIVLVGDSITELFNMELFDEFCKVYGVNIYNRGISGDTTDRLLERLDENVLNINPKAVVLLIGINDLTAGADVEYIAGNIEVTVERIKNSNPNTLIVLQAVYPVNTKMYRSIVLKKAAKKISTLNSKIKSIANKYGTDYIDFTNKLSDSDGMFSSELTYDGLHPTAKGFYIVEKEIEHIVSQYF
;
A
#
# COMPACT_ATOMS: atom_id res chain seq x y z
N MET A 1 0.02 29.92 2.67
CA MET A 1 -0.78 29.97 1.43
C MET A 1 0.12 29.74 0.22
N LYS A 2 0.26 28.47 -0.26
CA LYS A 2 0.77 28.11 -1.61
C LYS A 2 0.46 26.62 -1.85
N LYS A 3 -0.83 26.26 -1.87
CA LYS A 3 -1.32 24.88 -2.05
C LYS A 3 -2.06 24.63 -3.37
N SER A 4 -1.98 25.50 -4.38
CA SER A 4 -2.87 25.36 -5.55
C SER A 4 -2.21 25.36 -6.92
N GLN A 5 -0.92 25.02 -7.06
CA GLN A 5 -0.26 25.16 -8.36
C GLN A 5 0.17 23.86 -9.06
N PHE A 6 -0.05 22.67 -8.47
CA PHE A 6 0.36 21.40 -9.10
C PHE A 6 -0.76 20.63 -9.83
N ILE A 7 -2.01 21.09 -9.79
CA ILE A 7 -3.16 20.42 -10.45
C ILE A 7 -3.56 21.14 -11.75
N LYS A 8 -2.65 21.69 -12.53
CA LYS A 8 -3.01 22.28 -13.83
C LYS A 8 -2.36 21.53 -14.99
N TYR A 9 -3.23 20.80 -15.73
CA TYR A 9 -3.01 20.32 -17.10
C TYR A 9 -2.00 19.17 -17.31
N ARG A 10 -2.21 18.02 -16.65
CA ARG A 10 -1.75 16.76 -17.23
C ARG A 10 -2.80 16.31 -18.26
N LYS A 11 -2.46 16.27 -19.57
CA LYS A 11 -3.27 15.53 -20.55
C LYS A 11 -3.52 14.15 -19.97
N ARG A 12 -4.79 13.69 -19.94
CA ARG A 12 -5.13 12.31 -19.51
C ARG A 12 -4.30 11.36 -20.36
N THR A 13 -3.36 10.69 -19.77
CA THR A 13 -2.52 9.70 -20.44
C THR A 13 -3.30 8.40 -20.57
N LYS A 14 -2.86 7.49 -21.46
CA LYS A 14 -3.40 6.11 -21.53
C LYS A 14 -3.41 5.47 -20.13
N TYR A 15 -2.38 5.73 -19.35
CA TYR A 15 -2.22 5.25 -17.99
C TYR A 15 -3.30 5.79 -17.02
N ASP A 16 -3.67 7.06 -17.11
CA ASP A 16 -4.76 7.62 -16.30
C ASP A 16 -6.11 7.00 -16.67
N LEU A 17 -6.31 6.67 -17.96
CA LEU A 17 -7.53 5.98 -18.41
C LEU A 17 -7.63 4.53 -17.86
N GLU A 18 -6.52 3.80 -17.83
CA GLU A 18 -6.47 2.45 -17.26
C GLU A 18 -6.75 2.47 -15.76
N LYS A 19 -6.17 3.42 -15.02
CA LYS A 19 -6.47 3.61 -13.59
C LYS A 19 -7.93 3.90 -13.35
N ASN A 20 -8.52 4.84 -14.09
CA ASN A 20 -9.93 5.18 -13.94
C ASN A 20 -10.83 3.95 -14.21
N LYS A 21 -10.48 3.10 -15.17
CA LYS A 21 -11.21 1.83 -15.40
C LYS A 21 -11.12 0.90 -14.20
N LYS A 22 -9.93 0.77 -13.58
CA LYS A 22 -9.76 -0.05 -12.35
C LYS A 22 -10.57 0.52 -11.19
N MET A 23 -10.51 1.82 -10.96
CA MET A 23 -11.31 2.49 -9.92
C MET A 23 -12.80 2.22 -10.10
N ASN A 24 -13.32 2.39 -11.32
CA ASN A 24 -14.72 2.13 -11.64
C ASN A 24 -15.09 0.64 -11.44
N ASN A 25 -14.18 -0.28 -11.80
CA ASN A 25 -14.38 -1.70 -11.58
C ASN A 25 -14.43 -2.02 -10.08
N PHE A 26 -13.56 -1.45 -9.26
CA PHE A 26 -13.60 -1.62 -7.82
C PHE A 26 -14.89 -1.06 -7.21
N SER A 27 -15.33 0.11 -7.65
CA SER A 27 -16.62 0.69 -7.21
C SER A 27 -17.80 -0.21 -7.59
N TYR A 28 -17.80 -0.80 -8.79
CA TYR A 28 -18.82 -1.78 -9.20
C TYR A 28 -18.79 -3.05 -8.33
N LEU A 29 -17.61 -3.62 -8.09
CA LEU A 29 -17.44 -4.81 -7.25
C LEU A 29 -17.89 -4.53 -5.81
N ASN A 30 -17.51 -3.39 -5.24
CA ASN A 30 -17.90 -3.00 -3.90
C ASN A 30 -19.43 -2.91 -3.76
N LYS A 31 -20.10 -2.35 -4.77
CA LYS A 31 -21.55 -2.17 -4.74
C LYS A 31 -22.34 -3.46 -4.94
N ASN A 32 -21.84 -4.40 -5.76
CA ASN A 32 -22.64 -5.50 -6.27
C ASN A 32 -22.20 -6.89 -5.78
N ILE A 33 -20.93 -7.04 -5.34
CA ILE A 33 -20.31 -8.35 -5.09
C ILE A 33 -19.69 -8.44 -3.70
N CYS A 34 -18.95 -7.40 -3.28
CA CYS A 34 -18.17 -7.44 -2.06
C CYS A 34 -19.06 -7.43 -0.82
N ARG A 35 -18.66 -8.22 0.19
CA ARG A 35 -19.28 -8.22 1.52
C ARG A 35 -18.66 -7.13 2.36
N GLN A 36 -19.42 -6.58 3.29
CA GLN A 36 -18.90 -5.68 4.33
C GLN A 36 -18.09 -6.46 5.39
N ASN A 37 -17.36 -5.73 6.21
CA ASN A 37 -16.57 -6.28 7.32
C ASN A 37 -15.52 -7.31 6.88
N GLN A 38 -14.89 -7.08 5.75
CA GLN A 38 -13.83 -7.92 5.20
C GLN A 38 -12.48 -7.21 5.29
N ILE A 39 -11.41 -7.88 4.87
CA ILE A 39 -10.06 -7.35 4.83
C ILE A 39 -9.82 -6.69 3.48
N VAL A 40 -9.17 -5.53 3.47
CA VAL A 40 -8.82 -4.83 2.23
C VAL A 40 -7.31 -4.55 2.21
N LEU A 41 -6.61 -5.08 1.19
CA LEU A 41 -5.25 -4.69 0.88
C LEU A 41 -5.29 -3.45 -0.01
N VAL A 42 -4.60 -2.39 0.38
CA VAL A 42 -4.64 -1.09 -0.29
C VAL A 42 -3.23 -0.62 -0.62
N GLY A 43 -3.00 -0.15 -1.84
CA GLY A 43 -1.69 0.36 -2.22
C GLY A 43 -1.50 0.52 -3.72
N ASP A 44 -0.26 0.41 -4.14
CA ASP A 44 0.21 0.58 -5.51
C ASP A 44 0.41 -0.75 -6.25
N SER A 45 1.42 -0.82 -7.14
CA SER A 45 1.75 -2.03 -7.91
C SER A 45 2.16 -3.21 -7.05
N ILE A 46 2.82 -2.97 -5.93
CA ILE A 46 3.24 -4.05 -5.03
C ILE A 46 1.99 -4.73 -4.44
N THR A 47 1.01 -3.95 -4.03
CA THR A 47 -0.28 -4.48 -3.57
C THR A 47 -1.05 -5.12 -4.72
N GLU A 48 -1.11 -4.50 -5.90
CA GLU A 48 -1.84 -5.04 -7.05
C GLU A 48 -1.34 -6.41 -7.47
N LEU A 49 -0.01 -6.63 -7.44
CA LEU A 49 0.65 -7.87 -7.86
C LEU A 49 0.68 -8.94 -6.76
N PHE A 50 0.09 -8.69 -5.60
CA PHE A 50 0.07 -9.66 -4.52
C PHE A 50 -0.63 -10.95 -4.94
N ASN A 51 0.05 -12.08 -4.73
CA ASN A 51 -0.49 -13.41 -5.01
C ASN A 51 -1.58 -13.76 -4.00
N MET A 52 -2.84 -13.56 -4.38
CA MET A 52 -3.99 -13.71 -3.47
C MET A 52 -4.21 -15.15 -3.02
N GLU A 53 -3.73 -16.13 -3.78
CA GLU A 53 -3.75 -17.55 -3.44
C GLU A 53 -3.02 -17.87 -2.14
N LEU A 54 -2.06 -17.02 -1.73
CA LEU A 54 -1.35 -17.17 -0.47
C LEU A 54 -2.29 -17.06 0.74
N PHE A 55 -3.40 -16.32 0.61
CA PHE A 55 -4.40 -16.14 1.67
C PHE A 55 -5.54 -17.15 1.67
N ASP A 56 -5.56 -18.13 0.75
CA ASP A 56 -6.69 -19.04 0.60
C ASP A 56 -7.01 -19.83 1.88
N GLU A 57 -6.00 -20.32 2.57
CA GLU A 57 -6.17 -21.08 3.82
C GLU A 57 -6.66 -20.16 4.94
N PHE A 58 -6.07 -18.98 5.08
CA PHE A 58 -6.51 -17.97 6.04
C PHE A 58 -7.98 -17.60 5.83
N CYS A 59 -8.37 -17.33 4.59
CA CYS A 59 -9.75 -16.99 4.26
C CYS A 59 -10.73 -18.12 4.64
N LYS A 60 -10.36 -19.37 4.43
CA LYS A 60 -11.18 -20.54 4.80
C LYS A 60 -11.29 -20.70 6.32
N VAL A 61 -10.18 -20.58 7.04
CA VAL A 61 -10.12 -20.76 8.51
C VAL A 61 -10.97 -19.71 9.22
N TYR A 62 -10.85 -18.44 8.81
CA TYR A 62 -11.54 -17.32 9.47
C TYR A 62 -12.88 -16.94 8.82
N GLY A 63 -13.29 -17.60 7.74
CA GLY A 63 -14.54 -17.29 7.04
C GLY A 63 -14.62 -15.89 6.45
N VAL A 64 -13.47 -15.31 6.08
CA VAL A 64 -13.34 -13.93 5.58
C VAL A 64 -12.91 -13.90 4.12
N ASN A 65 -13.11 -12.74 3.49
CA ASN A 65 -12.54 -12.46 2.17
C ASN A 65 -11.47 -11.37 2.30
N ILE A 66 -10.47 -11.44 1.43
CA ILE A 66 -9.47 -10.39 1.28
C ILE A 66 -9.64 -9.75 -0.08
N TYR A 67 -9.92 -8.45 -0.11
CA TYR A 67 -10.11 -7.70 -1.36
C TYR A 67 -8.86 -6.89 -1.69
N ASN A 68 -8.23 -7.21 -2.81
CA ASN A 68 -7.10 -6.43 -3.31
C ASN A 68 -7.60 -5.15 -4.00
N ARG A 69 -7.14 -4.00 -3.51
CA ARG A 69 -7.43 -2.66 -4.04
C ARG A 69 -6.14 -1.92 -4.41
N GLY A 70 -5.10 -2.67 -4.78
CA GLY A 70 -3.88 -2.12 -5.37
C GLY A 70 -4.11 -1.58 -6.77
N ILE A 71 -3.46 -0.45 -7.11
CA ILE A 71 -3.43 0.12 -8.45
C ILE A 71 -1.99 0.51 -8.77
N SER A 72 -1.40 -0.10 -9.81
CA SER A 72 -0.02 0.16 -10.24
C SER A 72 0.25 1.65 -10.43
N GLY A 73 1.39 2.10 -9.90
CA GLY A 73 1.84 3.48 -9.97
C GLY A 73 0.98 4.47 -9.17
N ASP A 74 0.12 4.02 -8.27
CA ASP A 74 -0.58 4.94 -7.36
C ASP A 74 0.40 5.66 -6.45
N THR A 75 0.06 6.92 -6.21
CA THR A 75 0.66 7.79 -5.20
C THR A 75 -0.31 8.00 -4.05
N THR A 76 0.17 8.56 -2.98
CA THR A 76 -0.66 8.88 -1.81
C THR A 76 -1.82 9.82 -2.15
N ASP A 77 -1.64 10.79 -3.05
CA ASP A 77 -2.73 11.67 -3.54
C ASP A 77 -3.83 10.86 -4.24
N ARG A 78 -3.44 9.98 -5.16
CA ARG A 78 -4.38 9.19 -5.95
C ARG A 78 -5.12 8.16 -5.10
N LEU A 79 -4.46 7.65 -4.07
CA LEU A 79 -5.12 6.81 -3.08
C LEU A 79 -6.22 7.61 -2.35
N LEU A 80 -5.91 8.83 -1.90
CA LEU A 80 -6.89 9.71 -1.23
C LEU A 80 -8.11 10.04 -2.11
N GLU A 81 -7.91 10.21 -3.43
CA GLU A 81 -8.99 10.47 -4.39
C GLU A 81 -9.99 9.31 -4.48
N ARG A 82 -9.54 8.06 -4.31
CA ARG A 82 -10.35 6.86 -4.48
C ARG A 82 -10.71 6.13 -3.19
N LEU A 83 -10.27 6.64 -2.05
CA LEU A 83 -10.36 5.95 -0.76
C LEU A 83 -11.79 5.61 -0.38
N ASP A 84 -12.71 6.56 -0.48
CA ASP A 84 -14.11 6.35 -0.09
C ASP A 84 -14.78 5.27 -0.96
N GLU A 85 -14.72 5.43 -2.29
CA GLU A 85 -15.44 4.53 -3.20
C GLU A 85 -14.80 3.15 -3.30
N ASN A 86 -13.47 3.06 -3.25
CA ASN A 86 -12.78 1.81 -3.48
C ASN A 86 -12.48 1.01 -2.21
N VAL A 87 -12.47 1.68 -1.04
CA VAL A 87 -12.08 1.06 0.24
C VAL A 87 -13.17 1.21 1.30
N LEU A 88 -13.59 2.45 1.62
CA LEU A 88 -14.43 2.69 2.79
C LEU A 88 -15.88 2.25 2.61
N ASN A 89 -16.42 2.31 1.39
CA ASN A 89 -17.82 1.95 1.08
C ASN A 89 -18.19 0.48 1.40
N ILE A 90 -17.22 -0.41 1.60
CA ILE A 90 -17.47 -1.79 2.04
C ILE A 90 -17.31 -1.95 3.55
N ASN A 91 -17.14 -0.85 4.30
CA ASN A 91 -16.97 -0.87 5.75
C ASN A 91 -15.96 -1.95 6.19
N PRO A 92 -14.68 -1.82 5.83
CA PRO A 92 -13.70 -2.88 6.05
C PRO A 92 -13.47 -3.15 7.55
N LYS A 93 -13.33 -4.43 7.94
CA LYS A 93 -12.91 -4.81 9.28
C LYS A 93 -11.41 -4.57 9.48
N ALA A 94 -10.63 -4.78 8.42
CA ALA A 94 -9.20 -4.49 8.41
C ALA A 94 -8.76 -3.83 7.10
N VAL A 95 -7.85 -2.87 7.18
CA VAL A 95 -7.16 -2.23 6.05
C VAL A 95 -5.66 -2.43 6.22
N VAL A 96 -5.03 -3.09 5.26
CA VAL A 96 -3.57 -3.26 5.19
C VAL A 96 -3.03 -2.33 4.11
N LEU A 97 -2.26 -1.32 4.49
CA LEU A 97 -1.83 -0.22 3.61
C LEU A 97 -0.33 -0.27 3.33
N LEU A 98 0.02 -0.30 2.04
CA LEU A 98 1.39 -0.11 1.54
C LEU A 98 1.38 0.93 0.42
N ILE A 99 1.98 2.10 0.63
CA ILE A 99 2.03 3.20 -0.35
C ILE A 99 3.22 4.12 -0.10
N GLY A 100 3.71 4.82 -1.13
CA GLY A 100 4.68 5.90 -1.00
C GLY A 100 5.92 5.76 -1.88
N ILE A 101 6.23 4.60 -2.42
CA ILE A 101 7.41 4.42 -3.29
C ILE A 101 7.27 5.22 -4.60
N ASN A 102 6.07 5.29 -5.16
CA ASN A 102 5.82 6.06 -6.37
C ASN A 102 5.91 7.57 -6.13
N ASP A 103 5.49 8.04 -4.96
CA ASP A 103 5.68 9.43 -4.54
C ASP A 103 7.17 9.79 -4.46
N LEU A 104 7.97 8.93 -3.80
CA LEU A 104 9.42 9.10 -3.69
C LEU A 104 10.09 9.13 -5.08
N THR A 105 9.69 8.24 -5.98
CA THR A 105 10.23 8.21 -7.35
C THR A 105 9.78 9.41 -8.18
N ALA A 106 8.60 9.97 -7.92
CA ALA A 106 8.14 11.22 -8.49
C ALA A 106 8.84 12.47 -7.90
N GLY A 107 9.65 12.28 -6.84
CA GLY A 107 10.44 13.35 -6.21
C GLY A 107 9.69 14.11 -5.12
N ALA A 108 8.57 13.60 -4.64
CA ALA A 108 7.82 14.20 -3.55
C ALA A 108 8.64 14.25 -2.25
N ASP A 109 8.29 15.22 -1.40
CA ASP A 109 8.91 15.34 -0.08
C ASP A 109 8.31 14.33 0.90
N VAL A 110 9.17 13.82 1.78
CA VAL A 110 8.79 12.80 2.78
C VAL A 110 7.65 13.30 3.69
N GLU A 111 7.69 14.57 4.11
CA GLU A 111 6.64 15.18 4.93
C GLU A 111 5.28 15.22 4.21
N TYR A 112 5.30 15.51 2.92
CA TYR A 112 4.09 15.50 2.10
C TYR A 112 3.49 14.10 2.00
N ILE A 113 4.32 13.09 1.72
CA ILE A 113 3.90 11.68 1.63
C ILE A 113 3.32 11.22 2.98
N ALA A 114 4.05 11.48 4.07
CA ALA A 114 3.63 11.12 5.42
C ALA A 114 2.30 11.81 5.79
N GLY A 115 2.14 13.08 5.46
CA GLY A 115 0.88 13.83 5.68
C GLY A 115 -0.31 13.19 4.96
N ASN A 116 -0.13 12.74 3.73
CA ASN A 116 -1.19 12.06 2.98
C ASN A 116 -1.53 10.67 3.57
N ILE A 117 -0.51 9.93 4.05
CA ILE A 117 -0.72 8.66 4.76
C ILE A 117 -1.49 8.91 6.06
N GLU A 118 -1.13 9.96 6.81
CA GLU A 118 -1.82 10.35 8.02
C GLU A 118 -3.30 10.69 7.76
N VAL A 119 -3.59 11.49 6.74
CA VAL A 119 -4.97 11.79 6.31
C VAL A 119 -5.72 10.51 5.92
N THR A 120 -5.04 9.55 5.28
CA THR A 120 -5.64 8.25 4.94
C THR A 120 -6.07 7.50 6.21
N VAL A 121 -5.19 7.43 7.23
CA VAL A 121 -5.51 6.81 8.53
C VAL A 121 -6.67 7.51 9.21
N GLU A 122 -6.67 8.85 9.24
CA GLU A 122 -7.76 9.64 9.81
C GLU A 122 -9.11 9.35 9.13
N ARG A 123 -9.13 9.31 7.80
CA ARG A 123 -10.37 9.02 7.06
C ARG A 123 -10.88 7.61 7.32
N ILE A 124 -10.00 6.60 7.41
CA ILE A 124 -10.40 5.23 7.76
C ILE A 124 -11.02 5.22 9.16
N LYS A 125 -10.35 5.81 10.16
CA LYS A 125 -10.85 5.86 11.54
C LYS A 125 -12.15 6.65 11.68
N ASN A 126 -12.31 7.75 10.95
CA ASN A 126 -13.53 8.54 10.93
C ASN A 126 -14.69 7.79 10.26
N SER A 127 -14.42 6.95 9.28
CA SER A 127 -15.44 6.10 8.63
C SER A 127 -15.90 4.98 9.57
N ASN A 128 -14.96 4.28 10.21
CA ASN A 128 -15.24 3.26 11.22
C ASN A 128 -14.09 3.18 12.23
N PRO A 129 -14.28 3.66 13.48
CA PRO A 129 -13.24 3.63 14.52
C PRO A 129 -12.73 2.23 14.86
N ASN A 130 -13.54 1.21 14.62
CA ASN A 130 -13.21 -0.19 14.91
C ASN A 130 -12.43 -0.89 13.78
N THR A 131 -12.22 -0.23 12.63
CA THR A 131 -11.39 -0.80 11.57
C THR A 131 -9.96 -0.96 12.06
N LEU A 132 -9.45 -2.19 12.01
CA LEU A 132 -8.04 -2.47 12.18
C LEU A 132 -7.25 -1.82 11.02
N ILE A 133 -6.20 -1.09 11.34
CA ILE A 133 -5.31 -0.51 10.34
C ILE A 133 -3.91 -1.09 10.55
N VAL A 134 -3.37 -1.68 9.51
CA VAL A 134 -1.99 -2.19 9.47
C VAL A 134 -1.21 -1.36 8.46
N LEU A 135 -0.29 -0.55 8.93
CA LEU A 135 0.61 0.23 8.08
C LEU A 135 1.87 -0.58 7.79
N GLN A 136 2.23 -0.73 6.54
CA GLN A 136 3.47 -1.36 6.14
C GLN A 136 4.55 -0.32 5.87
N ALA A 137 5.77 -0.61 6.30
CA ALA A 137 6.95 0.10 5.82
C ALA A 137 7.08 -0.05 4.29
N VAL A 138 7.51 0.98 3.61
CA VAL A 138 7.93 0.89 2.20
C VAL A 138 9.10 -0.07 2.11
N TYR A 139 9.02 -1.04 1.20
CA TYR A 139 10.01 -2.10 1.07
C TYR A 139 11.38 -1.57 0.60
N PRO A 140 12.46 -2.31 0.89
CA PRO A 140 13.76 -1.98 0.31
C PRO A 140 13.71 -2.05 -1.21
N VAL A 141 14.66 -1.44 -1.89
CA VAL A 141 14.79 -1.51 -3.35
C VAL A 141 16.20 -1.97 -3.73
N ASN A 142 16.33 -2.73 -4.81
CA ASN A 142 17.63 -3.12 -5.34
C ASN A 142 18.03 -2.24 -6.52
N THR A 143 18.84 -1.22 -6.23
CA THR A 143 19.27 -0.24 -7.23
C THR A 143 20.34 -0.75 -8.19
N LYS A 144 20.88 -1.95 -7.97
CA LYS A 144 21.79 -2.64 -8.90
C LYS A 144 20.99 -3.36 -10.00
N MET A 145 19.83 -3.94 -9.64
CA MET A 145 18.90 -4.56 -10.56
C MET A 145 18.09 -3.51 -11.32
N TYR A 146 17.43 -2.62 -10.60
CA TYR A 146 16.63 -1.53 -11.18
C TYR A 146 17.50 -0.30 -11.41
N ARG A 147 18.17 -0.24 -12.57
CA ARG A 147 19.15 0.82 -12.90
C ARG A 147 18.49 2.16 -13.23
N SER A 148 17.80 2.76 -12.28
CA SER A 148 17.14 4.06 -12.40
C SER A 148 17.76 5.08 -11.45
N ILE A 149 18.11 6.28 -11.98
CA ILE A 149 18.60 7.39 -11.16
C ILE A 149 17.51 7.85 -10.19
N VAL A 150 16.25 7.80 -10.62
CA VAL A 150 15.10 8.23 -9.80
C VAL A 150 14.94 7.28 -8.61
N LEU A 151 15.01 5.95 -8.86
CA LEU A 151 14.90 4.96 -7.79
C LEU A 151 16.09 5.04 -6.81
N LYS A 152 17.31 5.33 -7.30
CA LYS A 152 18.47 5.57 -6.42
C LYS A 152 18.27 6.76 -5.49
N LYS A 153 17.59 7.83 -5.95
CA LYS A 153 17.25 8.98 -5.10
C LYS A 153 16.14 8.63 -4.12
N ALA A 154 15.12 7.89 -4.56
CA ALA A 154 14.03 7.41 -3.71
C ALA A 154 14.54 6.49 -2.60
N ALA A 155 15.43 5.54 -2.90
CA ALA A 155 16.02 4.61 -1.95
C ALA A 155 16.61 5.30 -0.71
N LYS A 156 17.26 6.44 -0.89
CA LYS A 156 17.86 7.23 0.20
C LYS A 156 16.84 7.85 1.17
N LYS A 157 15.57 7.93 0.76
CA LYS A 157 14.48 8.53 1.54
C LYS A 157 13.57 7.48 2.19
N ILE A 158 13.68 6.20 1.82
CA ILE A 158 12.78 5.13 2.31
C ILE A 158 12.84 5.03 3.84
N SER A 159 14.01 4.97 4.44
CA SER A 159 14.15 4.84 5.90
C SER A 159 13.54 6.03 6.64
N THR A 160 13.70 7.25 6.12
CA THR A 160 13.08 8.45 6.69
C THR A 160 11.55 8.38 6.59
N LEU A 161 11.02 7.96 5.44
CA LEU A 161 9.58 7.78 5.27
C LEU A 161 9.04 6.69 6.20
N ASN A 162 9.73 5.55 6.31
CA ASN A 162 9.34 4.46 7.21
C ASN A 162 9.30 4.88 8.68
N SER A 163 10.25 5.72 9.11
CA SER A 163 10.21 6.32 10.45
C SER A 163 8.98 7.21 10.68
N LYS A 164 8.55 7.95 9.66
CA LYS A 164 7.33 8.76 9.72
C LYS A 164 6.07 7.88 9.76
N ILE A 165 6.01 6.84 8.92
CA ILE A 165 4.89 5.88 8.92
C ILE A 165 4.75 5.22 10.30
N LYS A 166 5.88 4.80 10.89
CA LYS A 166 5.90 4.24 12.26
C LYS A 166 5.39 5.25 13.30
N SER A 167 5.78 6.52 13.18
CA SER A 167 5.30 7.57 14.07
C SER A 167 3.79 7.80 13.94
N ILE A 168 3.24 7.74 12.72
CA ILE A 168 1.81 7.80 12.45
C ILE A 168 1.11 6.60 13.10
N ALA A 169 1.63 5.38 12.91
CA ALA A 169 1.07 4.20 13.54
C ALA A 169 0.97 4.34 15.07
N ASN A 170 2.06 4.80 15.71
CA ASN A 170 2.09 5.05 17.14
C ASN A 170 1.07 6.12 17.57
N LYS A 171 0.97 7.22 16.81
CA LYS A 171 0.04 8.33 17.10
C LYS A 171 -1.43 7.88 17.11
N TYR A 172 -1.79 7.01 16.18
CA TYR A 172 -3.17 6.57 16.00
C TYR A 172 -3.48 5.20 16.63
N GLY A 173 -2.50 4.58 17.30
CA GLY A 173 -2.65 3.24 17.88
C GLY A 173 -3.01 2.19 16.83
N THR A 174 -2.33 2.21 15.68
CA THR A 174 -2.49 1.24 14.60
C THR A 174 -1.28 0.32 14.54
N ASP A 175 -1.45 -0.85 13.93
CA ASP A 175 -0.33 -1.76 13.74
C ASP A 175 0.65 -1.26 12.67
N TYR A 176 1.93 -1.60 12.87
CA TYR A 176 3.00 -1.28 11.93
C TYR A 176 3.86 -2.50 11.68
N ILE A 177 4.08 -2.83 10.41
CA ILE A 177 4.96 -3.93 10.02
C ILE A 177 6.13 -3.39 9.19
N ASP A 178 7.33 -3.81 9.56
CA ASP A 178 8.55 -3.49 8.83
C ASP A 178 9.22 -4.76 8.31
N PHE A 179 9.18 -4.92 7.00
CA PHE A 179 9.79 -6.06 6.31
C PHE A 179 11.22 -5.81 5.86
N THR A 180 11.80 -4.64 6.15
CA THR A 180 13.12 -4.24 5.63
C THR A 180 14.17 -5.34 5.85
N ASN A 181 14.30 -5.84 7.07
CA ASN A 181 15.30 -6.87 7.38
C ASN A 181 14.99 -8.23 6.73
N LYS A 182 13.70 -8.59 6.58
CA LYS A 182 13.29 -9.89 6.01
C LYS A 182 13.41 -9.93 4.48
N LEU A 183 13.34 -8.76 3.85
CA LEU A 183 13.39 -8.63 2.40
C LEU A 183 14.76 -8.17 1.88
N SER A 184 15.69 -7.75 2.76
CA SER A 184 17.01 -7.26 2.35
C SER A 184 18.06 -8.36 2.31
N ASP A 185 19.04 -8.16 1.43
CA ASP A 185 20.33 -8.86 1.43
C ASP A 185 21.30 -8.24 2.44
N SER A 186 22.55 -8.76 2.48
CA SER A 186 23.61 -8.25 3.36
C SER A 186 24.02 -6.80 3.07
N ASP A 187 23.72 -6.28 1.87
CA ASP A 187 23.99 -4.89 1.49
C ASP A 187 22.83 -3.96 1.84
N GLY A 188 21.76 -4.47 2.47
CA GLY A 188 20.55 -3.74 2.80
C GLY A 188 19.65 -3.41 1.60
N MET A 189 19.90 -4.04 0.44
CA MET A 189 19.07 -3.90 -0.75
C MET A 189 18.05 -5.04 -0.82
N PHE A 190 16.96 -4.82 -1.54
CA PHE A 190 15.99 -5.89 -1.79
C PHE A 190 16.73 -7.12 -2.33
N SER A 191 16.63 -8.25 -1.63
CA SER A 191 17.29 -9.48 -2.02
C SER A 191 16.87 -9.90 -3.42
N SER A 192 17.85 -10.21 -4.28
CA SER A 192 17.59 -10.59 -5.67
C SER A 192 16.75 -11.88 -5.82
N GLU A 193 16.71 -12.73 -4.81
CA GLU A 193 15.85 -13.91 -4.79
C GLU A 193 14.39 -13.60 -4.46
N LEU A 194 14.13 -12.43 -3.83
CA LEU A 194 12.83 -12.02 -3.34
C LEU A 194 12.17 -10.95 -4.21
N THR A 195 12.85 -10.48 -5.24
CA THR A 195 12.32 -9.46 -6.17
C THR A 195 12.55 -9.83 -7.62
N TYR A 196 11.61 -9.49 -8.52
CA TYR A 196 11.75 -9.70 -9.96
C TYR A 196 12.69 -8.70 -10.63
N ASP A 197 12.60 -7.44 -10.21
CA ASP A 197 13.20 -6.31 -10.91
C ASP A 197 13.93 -5.34 -9.97
N GLY A 198 14.01 -5.66 -8.69
CA GLY A 198 14.57 -4.81 -7.65
C GLY A 198 13.56 -3.92 -6.94
N LEU A 199 12.27 -4.01 -7.29
CA LEU A 199 11.18 -3.26 -6.70
C LEU A 199 9.97 -4.15 -6.32
N HIS A 200 9.55 -5.03 -7.23
CA HIS A 200 8.37 -5.87 -7.06
C HIS A 200 8.75 -7.24 -6.50
N PRO A 201 8.09 -7.71 -5.43
CA PRO A 201 8.38 -9.02 -4.84
C PRO A 201 8.08 -10.18 -5.79
N THR A 202 8.87 -11.25 -5.70
CA THR A 202 8.52 -12.58 -6.23
C THR A 202 7.46 -13.25 -5.35
N ALA A 203 6.90 -14.38 -5.78
CA ALA A 203 6.00 -15.19 -4.95
C ALA A 203 6.65 -15.54 -3.59
N LYS A 204 7.96 -15.84 -3.57
CA LYS A 204 8.73 -16.08 -2.33
C LYS A 204 8.77 -14.83 -1.44
N GLY A 205 8.96 -13.64 -2.04
CA GLY A 205 8.91 -12.37 -1.31
C GLY A 205 7.51 -12.10 -0.74
N PHE A 206 6.46 -12.30 -1.52
CA PHE A 206 5.09 -12.15 -1.06
C PHE A 206 4.71 -13.17 0.03
N TYR A 207 5.22 -14.38 -0.01
CA TYR A 207 4.98 -15.38 1.04
C TYR A 207 5.51 -14.93 2.41
N ILE A 208 6.69 -14.29 2.45
CA ILE A 208 7.25 -13.73 3.69
C ILE A 208 6.32 -12.62 4.24
N VAL A 209 5.81 -11.77 3.35
CA VAL A 209 4.92 -10.66 3.71
C VAL A 209 3.57 -11.16 4.20
N GLU A 210 3.01 -12.12 3.49
CA GLU A 210 1.70 -12.70 3.80
C GLU A 210 1.66 -13.29 5.22
N LYS A 211 2.66 -14.10 5.60
CA LYS A 211 2.71 -14.73 6.94
C LYS A 211 2.68 -13.73 8.10
N GLU A 212 3.30 -12.57 7.95
CA GLU A 212 3.25 -11.52 8.97
C GLU A 212 1.89 -10.80 8.98
N ILE A 213 1.31 -10.54 7.79
CA ILE A 213 -0.03 -9.95 7.69
C ILE A 213 -1.05 -10.88 8.35
N GLU A 214 -1.02 -12.18 8.03
CA GLU A 214 -1.88 -13.20 8.66
C GLU A 214 -1.73 -13.20 10.18
N HIS A 215 -0.49 -13.22 10.67
CA HIS A 215 -0.21 -13.24 12.10
C HIS A 215 -0.85 -12.06 12.84
N ILE A 216 -0.73 -10.85 12.30
CA ILE A 216 -1.32 -9.67 12.94
C ILE A 216 -2.83 -9.68 12.80
N VAL A 217 -3.34 -9.89 11.59
CA VAL A 217 -4.77 -9.78 11.32
C VAL A 217 -5.56 -10.88 12.05
N SER A 218 -5.00 -12.09 12.18
CA SER A 218 -5.67 -13.22 12.90
C SER A 218 -6.02 -12.92 14.36
N GLN A 219 -5.30 -11.99 14.99
CA GLN A 219 -5.58 -11.60 16.39
C GLN A 219 -6.91 -10.86 16.56
N TYR A 220 -7.53 -10.44 15.46
CA TYR A 220 -8.75 -9.65 15.44
C TYR A 220 -9.97 -10.39 14.86
N PHE A 221 -9.78 -11.64 14.44
CA PHE A 221 -10.82 -12.52 13.90
C PHE A 221 -11.01 -13.76 14.75
#